data_e73d37269fcc23c3b4a627ebaa6fef3d
#
_entry.id   e73d37269fcc23c3b4a627ebaa6fef3d
#
_cell.length_a   1.000
_cell.length_b   1.000
_cell.length_c   1.000
_cell.angle_alpha   90.00
_cell.angle_beta   90.00
_cell.angle_gamma   90.00
#
_symmetry.space_group_name_H-M   'P 1'
#
loop_
_entity.id
_entity.type
_entity.pdbx_description
1 polymer ?
#
loop_
_entity_poly.entity_id
_entity_poly.type
_entity_poly.pdbx_seq_one_letter_code
_entity_poly.pdbx_strand_id
1 'polypeptide(L)'
;MAPEKLIKPLDRARMEPYFDKMLPAFKPPYRWAMSDDGSELLGMAQRFGPYSFVVNTDKISRATAEDQGWDLWNDAAMAGRYGILESDDWNVFNIFVIAGIDPFTEHTEAEMATFAETAKRVFGGAKLVGDIASMNQALVSGEIDLHLTGGTYSVSPARADGHPELRGITPNKGPMGGKGGIAWIEITSTVNNPDLSPLAVEFLEYVQQPETAHIVAFAEGTFNPVAQMGNPKCFERFTLEELDAIQWDSLEEEMSKSVEYDIVPDYDKALDLMTAAKRARG
;
A
#
# COMPACT_ATOMS: atom_id res chain seq x y z
N MET A 1 11.73 -6.75 13.27
CA MET A 1 10.95 -7.33 14.40
C MET A 1 11.36 -8.77 14.71
N ALA A 2 11.38 -9.69 13.73
CA ALA A 2 11.81 -11.07 13.99
C ALA A 2 13.30 -11.16 14.39
N PRO A 3 14.25 -10.51 13.71
CA PRO A 3 15.66 -10.53 14.11
C PRO A 3 15.89 -9.99 15.54
N GLU A 4 15.16 -8.97 15.94
CA GLU A 4 15.23 -8.38 17.29
C GLU A 4 14.42 -9.17 18.34
N LYS A 5 13.79 -10.27 17.95
CA LYS A 5 12.95 -11.11 18.80
C LYS A 5 11.81 -10.35 19.50
N LEU A 6 11.24 -9.33 18.84
CA LEU A 6 10.12 -8.55 19.34
C LEU A 6 8.78 -9.28 19.18
N ILE A 7 8.72 -10.23 18.27
CA ILE A 7 7.57 -11.12 18.05
C ILE A 7 7.98 -12.58 18.31
N LYS A 8 7.01 -13.41 18.62
CA LYS A 8 7.23 -14.84 18.88
C LYS A 8 6.46 -15.69 17.88
N PRO A 9 6.95 -16.91 17.59
CA PRO A 9 6.25 -17.85 16.74
C PRO A 9 4.84 -18.19 17.25
N LEU A 10 3.93 -18.35 16.29
CA LEU A 10 2.59 -18.84 16.51
C LEU A 10 2.57 -20.37 16.43
N ASP A 11 1.64 -21.00 17.14
CA ASP A 11 1.36 -22.43 16.98
C ASP A 11 0.75 -22.66 15.59
N ARG A 12 1.56 -23.21 14.68
CA ARG A 12 1.17 -23.45 13.29
C ARG A 12 -0.06 -24.38 13.20
N ALA A 13 -0.13 -25.42 14.03
CA ALA A 13 -1.22 -26.38 14.00
C ALA A 13 -2.55 -25.72 14.41
N ARG A 14 -2.50 -24.74 15.31
CA ARG A 14 -3.64 -23.93 15.73
C ARG A 14 -4.12 -22.99 14.61
N MET A 15 -3.20 -22.46 13.80
CA MET A 15 -3.50 -21.51 12.72
C MET A 15 -3.85 -22.19 11.38
N GLU A 16 -3.47 -23.45 11.19
CA GLU A 16 -3.64 -24.20 9.93
C GLU A 16 -5.08 -24.20 9.38
N PRO A 17 -6.16 -24.29 10.20
CA PRO A 17 -7.54 -24.26 9.71
C PRO A 17 -7.93 -22.97 8.98
N TYR A 18 -7.18 -21.89 9.17
CA TYR A 18 -7.43 -20.59 8.52
C TYR A 18 -6.71 -20.45 7.18
N PHE A 19 -5.58 -21.15 6.96
CA PHE A 19 -4.79 -21.01 5.73
C PHE A 19 -5.52 -21.47 4.48
N ASP A 20 -6.26 -22.58 4.56
CA ASP A 20 -7.02 -23.10 3.42
C ASP A 20 -8.10 -22.12 2.93
N LYS A 21 -8.48 -21.17 3.79
CA LYS A 21 -9.53 -20.18 3.56
C LYS A 21 -8.99 -18.82 3.11
N MET A 22 -7.67 -18.65 3.07
CA MET A 22 -7.03 -17.43 2.56
C MET A 22 -6.96 -17.44 1.02
N LEU A 23 -6.81 -16.25 0.45
CA LEU A 23 -6.40 -16.10 -0.94
C LEU A 23 -5.08 -16.84 -1.18
N PRO A 24 -4.89 -17.49 -2.33
CA PRO A 24 -3.70 -18.34 -2.59
C PRO A 24 -2.37 -17.63 -2.35
N ALA A 25 -2.29 -16.33 -2.66
CA ALA A 25 -1.07 -15.53 -2.52
C ALA A 25 -0.56 -15.43 -1.06
N PHE A 26 -1.45 -15.59 -0.07
CA PHE A 26 -1.12 -15.40 1.36
C PHE A 26 -1.06 -16.70 2.16
N LYS A 27 -1.21 -17.84 1.49
CA LYS A 27 -1.05 -19.14 2.16
C LYS A 27 0.43 -19.42 2.44
N PRO A 28 0.76 -20.08 3.56
CA PRO A 28 2.14 -20.50 3.80
C PRO A 28 2.72 -21.39 2.67
N PRO A 29 3.99 -21.19 2.34
CA PRO A 29 4.94 -20.30 2.98
C PRO A 29 4.91 -18.87 2.42
N TYR A 30 4.07 -18.00 2.99
CA TYR A 30 4.10 -16.59 2.64
C TYR A 30 5.24 -15.89 3.41
N ARG A 31 6.24 -15.34 2.69
CA ARG A 31 7.53 -14.91 3.27
C ARG A 31 7.39 -13.96 4.46
N TRP A 32 6.44 -13.01 4.42
CA TRP A 32 6.27 -12.03 5.48
C TRP A 32 5.54 -12.55 6.71
N ALA A 33 4.92 -13.72 6.61
CA ALA A 33 4.29 -14.42 7.73
C ALA A 33 5.19 -15.48 8.36
N MET A 34 6.37 -15.73 7.78
CA MET A 34 7.30 -16.79 8.18
C MET A 34 8.62 -16.20 8.67
N SER A 35 9.40 -16.99 9.45
CA SER A 35 10.82 -16.72 9.70
C SER A 35 11.63 -16.80 8.40
N ASP A 36 12.82 -16.19 8.39
CA ASP A 36 13.69 -16.12 7.21
C ASP A 36 14.03 -17.50 6.62
N ASP A 37 14.14 -18.52 7.48
CA ASP A 37 14.37 -19.92 7.09
C ASP A 37 13.08 -20.67 6.75
N GLY A 38 11.92 -20.04 6.88
CA GLY A 38 10.59 -20.61 6.61
C GLY A 38 10.10 -21.64 7.63
N SER A 39 10.83 -21.85 8.74
CA SER A 39 10.52 -22.90 9.73
C SER A 39 9.41 -22.51 10.70
N GLU A 40 9.31 -21.23 11.05
CA GLU A 40 8.37 -20.71 12.05
C GLU A 40 7.32 -19.80 11.43
N LEU A 41 6.08 -19.94 11.86
CA LEU A 41 5.00 -19.01 11.54
C LEU A 41 5.06 -17.84 12.53
N LEU A 42 5.22 -16.62 12.03
CA LEU A 42 5.37 -15.40 12.83
C LEU A 42 4.14 -14.49 12.83
N GLY A 43 3.19 -14.70 11.91
CA GLY A 43 1.99 -13.89 11.85
C GLY A 43 0.96 -14.38 10.85
N MET A 44 -0.18 -13.70 10.81
CA MET A 44 -1.31 -13.99 9.94
C MET A 44 -1.61 -12.79 9.06
N ALA A 45 -1.79 -13.02 7.76
CA ALA A 45 -2.14 -11.99 6.81
C ALA A 45 -3.54 -11.42 7.06
N GLN A 46 -3.69 -10.11 6.88
CA GLN A 46 -4.94 -9.37 7.07
C GLN A 46 -5.27 -8.56 5.81
N ARG A 47 -5.32 -7.22 5.92
CA ARG A 47 -5.57 -6.31 4.80
C ARG A 47 -4.37 -6.25 3.89
N PHE A 48 -4.62 -6.01 2.60
CA PHE A 48 -3.58 -5.89 1.58
C PHE A 48 -4.06 -5.02 0.42
N GLY A 49 -3.15 -4.66 -0.46
CA GLY A 49 -3.51 -3.98 -1.70
C GLY A 49 -2.31 -3.52 -2.52
N PRO A 50 -2.57 -3.10 -3.76
CA PRO A 50 -1.60 -2.39 -4.56
C PRO A 50 -1.43 -0.97 -4.02
N TYR A 51 -0.25 -0.41 -4.23
CA TYR A 51 0.15 0.90 -3.76
C TYR A 51 0.98 1.62 -4.81
N SER A 52 0.55 2.82 -5.17
CA SER A 52 1.25 3.73 -6.06
C SER A 52 0.67 5.15 -6.00
N PHE A 53 -0.36 5.46 -6.77
CA PHE A 53 -0.99 6.77 -6.80
C PHE A 53 -2.49 6.69 -7.12
N VAL A 54 -3.17 7.82 -7.02
CA VAL A 54 -4.61 7.96 -7.26
C VAL A 54 -4.86 9.03 -8.30
N VAL A 55 -5.87 8.80 -9.14
CA VAL A 55 -6.35 9.79 -10.12
C VAL A 55 -7.86 10.00 -10.02
N ASN A 56 -8.33 11.17 -10.45
CA ASN A 56 -9.69 11.37 -10.88
C ASN A 56 -9.77 11.00 -12.38
N THR A 57 -10.48 9.92 -12.71
CA THR A 57 -10.54 9.36 -14.07
C THR A 57 -11.29 10.24 -15.05
N ASP A 58 -12.06 11.21 -14.61
CA ASP A 58 -12.67 12.25 -15.44
C ASP A 58 -11.64 13.28 -15.91
N LYS A 59 -10.48 13.36 -15.25
CA LYS A 59 -9.37 14.28 -15.60
C LYS A 59 -8.24 13.55 -16.32
N ILE A 60 -7.86 12.37 -15.85
CA ILE A 60 -6.81 11.53 -16.41
C ILE A 60 -7.38 10.12 -16.52
N SER A 61 -7.69 9.66 -17.75
CA SER A 61 -8.31 8.34 -17.92
C SER A 61 -7.44 7.24 -17.29
N ARG A 62 -8.07 6.15 -16.82
CA ARG A 62 -7.36 4.99 -16.27
C ARG A 62 -6.23 4.53 -17.20
N ALA A 63 -6.55 4.32 -18.49
CA ALA A 63 -5.56 3.86 -19.47
C ALA A 63 -4.37 4.83 -19.61
N THR A 64 -4.63 6.15 -19.65
CA THR A 64 -3.56 7.16 -19.69
C THR A 64 -2.70 7.11 -18.43
N ALA A 65 -3.33 7.00 -17.25
CA ALA A 65 -2.62 6.94 -15.97
C ALA A 65 -1.76 5.67 -15.84
N GLU A 66 -2.27 4.52 -16.29
CA GLU A 66 -1.53 3.25 -16.29
C GLU A 66 -0.33 3.28 -17.26
N ASP A 67 -0.49 3.88 -18.45
CA ASP A 67 0.56 3.92 -19.48
C ASP A 67 1.64 4.96 -19.16
N GLN A 68 1.26 6.18 -18.77
CA GLN A 68 2.21 7.22 -18.37
C GLN A 68 2.85 6.88 -17.02
N GLY A 69 2.06 6.35 -16.09
CA GLY A 69 2.54 5.90 -14.80
C GLY A 69 3.30 6.99 -14.06
N TRP A 70 4.52 6.67 -13.64
CA TRP A 70 5.38 7.56 -12.88
C TRP A 70 5.89 8.78 -13.67
N ASP A 71 5.81 8.74 -15.00
CA ASP A 71 6.19 9.88 -15.86
C ASP A 71 5.25 11.08 -15.68
N LEU A 72 4.03 10.88 -15.13
CA LEU A 72 3.13 11.98 -14.77
C LEU A 72 3.78 12.99 -13.82
N TRP A 73 4.61 12.54 -12.87
CA TRP A 73 5.34 13.43 -11.96
C TRP A 73 6.60 14.05 -12.58
N ASN A 74 7.01 13.57 -13.76
CA ASN A 74 8.10 14.15 -14.56
C ASN A 74 7.59 15.21 -15.55
N ASP A 75 6.29 15.26 -15.81
CA ASP A 75 5.67 16.24 -16.69
C ASP A 75 5.48 17.59 -15.94
N ALA A 76 6.15 18.63 -16.46
CA ALA A 76 6.03 19.98 -15.90
C ALA A 76 4.58 20.54 -15.97
N ALA A 77 3.75 20.06 -16.89
CA ALA A 77 2.35 20.47 -17.01
C ALA A 77 1.49 19.97 -15.82
N MET A 78 1.97 19.00 -15.07
CA MET A 78 1.29 18.50 -13.88
C MET A 78 1.57 19.32 -12.61
N ALA A 79 2.55 20.22 -12.63
CA ALA A 79 2.83 21.07 -11.48
C ALA A 79 1.59 21.92 -11.09
N GLY A 80 1.27 21.93 -9.81
CA GLY A 80 0.07 22.58 -9.27
C GLY A 80 -1.25 21.83 -9.49
N ARG A 81 -1.22 20.63 -10.09
CA ARG A 81 -2.41 19.79 -10.36
C ARG A 81 -2.44 18.52 -9.53
N TYR A 82 -1.46 18.27 -8.67
CA TYR A 82 -1.43 17.09 -7.83
C TYR A 82 -1.21 17.40 -6.35
N GLY A 83 -1.67 16.47 -5.52
CA GLY A 83 -1.39 16.42 -4.10
C GLY A 83 -0.37 15.34 -3.75
N ILE A 84 0.13 15.39 -2.52
CA ILE A 84 0.96 14.32 -1.93
C ILE A 84 0.32 13.92 -0.61
N LEU A 85 -0.02 12.65 -0.48
CA LEU A 85 -0.48 12.11 0.80
C LEU A 85 0.68 12.09 1.80
N GLU A 86 0.45 12.63 3.00
CA GLU A 86 1.46 12.71 4.05
C GLU A 86 1.71 11.34 4.67
N SER A 87 2.76 10.69 4.19
CA SER A 87 3.25 9.40 4.67
C SER A 87 4.72 9.26 4.28
N ASP A 88 5.62 9.57 5.20
CA ASP A 88 7.04 9.67 4.89
C ASP A 88 7.62 8.34 4.42
N ASP A 89 7.26 7.24 5.06
CA ASP A 89 7.74 5.91 4.69
C ASP A 89 7.41 5.58 3.22
N TRP A 90 6.15 5.79 2.83
CA TRP A 90 5.69 5.50 1.49
C TRP A 90 6.17 6.53 0.45
N ASN A 91 6.34 7.79 0.83
CA ASN A 91 6.86 8.82 -0.07
C ASN A 91 8.31 8.53 -0.49
N VAL A 92 9.14 7.95 0.40
CA VAL A 92 10.50 7.53 0.06
C VAL A 92 10.49 6.57 -1.13
N PHE A 93 9.65 5.52 -1.09
CA PHE A 93 9.54 4.58 -2.23
C PHE A 93 9.14 5.27 -3.51
N ASN A 94 8.08 6.07 -3.45
CA ASN A 94 7.53 6.71 -4.64
C ASN A 94 8.52 7.68 -5.29
N ILE A 95 9.30 8.40 -4.51
CA ILE A 95 10.34 9.29 -5.06
C ILE A 95 11.43 8.49 -5.79
N PHE A 96 11.87 7.34 -5.24
CA PHE A 96 12.79 6.45 -5.95
C PHE A 96 12.20 5.98 -7.28
N VAL A 97 10.96 5.51 -7.26
CA VAL A 97 10.30 4.98 -8.46
C VAL A 97 10.09 6.07 -9.51
N ILE A 98 9.71 7.30 -9.12
CA ILE A 98 9.63 8.47 -10.02
C ILE A 98 11.00 8.85 -10.59
N ALA A 99 12.07 8.65 -9.81
CA ALA A 99 13.45 8.84 -10.27
C ALA A 99 13.94 7.74 -11.24
N GLY A 100 13.13 6.69 -11.46
CA GLY A 100 13.49 5.52 -12.28
C GLY A 100 14.43 4.55 -11.57
N ILE A 101 14.49 4.58 -10.24
CA ILE A 101 15.39 3.80 -9.38
C ILE A 101 14.58 2.75 -8.62
N ASP A 102 15.07 1.52 -8.56
CA ASP A 102 14.46 0.47 -7.75
C ASP A 102 14.73 0.76 -6.26
N PRO A 103 13.68 0.98 -5.43
CA PRO A 103 13.86 1.35 -4.03
C PRO A 103 14.45 0.23 -3.16
N PHE A 104 14.42 -1.01 -3.63
CA PHE A 104 14.78 -2.20 -2.85
C PHE A 104 16.21 -2.72 -3.10
N THR A 105 17.01 -1.96 -3.86
CA THR A 105 18.41 -2.27 -4.11
C THR A 105 19.34 -1.28 -3.40
N GLU A 106 20.60 -1.63 -3.21
CA GLU A 106 21.60 -0.66 -2.72
C GLU A 106 21.78 0.48 -3.74
N HIS A 107 21.87 1.70 -3.26
CA HIS A 107 21.93 2.89 -4.12
C HIS A 107 23.32 3.51 -4.14
N THR A 108 23.75 3.92 -5.33
CA THR A 108 24.95 4.72 -5.53
C THR A 108 24.74 6.18 -5.11
N GLU A 109 25.83 6.92 -4.86
CA GLU A 109 25.76 8.36 -4.58
C GLU A 109 25.09 9.16 -5.72
N ALA A 110 25.24 8.72 -6.98
CA ALA A 110 24.60 9.35 -8.13
C ALA A 110 23.07 9.13 -8.12
N GLU A 111 22.61 7.93 -7.76
CA GLU A 111 21.19 7.62 -7.61
C GLU A 111 20.58 8.41 -6.44
N MET A 112 21.28 8.51 -5.30
CA MET A 112 20.84 9.33 -4.18
C MET A 112 20.76 10.81 -4.53
N ALA A 113 21.68 11.33 -5.35
CA ALA A 113 21.59 12.69 -5.87
C ALA A 113 20.37 12.87 -6.80
N THR A 114 20.08 11.90 -7.67
CA THR A 114 18.88 11.88 -8.53
C THR A 114 17.61 11.83 -7.71
N PHE A 115 17.58 11.02 -6.66
CA PHE A 115 16.48 10.97 -5.69
C PHE A 115 16.23 12.35 -5.05
N ALA A 116 17.28 13.02 -4.56
CA ALA A 116 17.17 14.33 -3.92
C ALA A 116 16.60 15.41 -4.87
N GLU A 117 17.06 15.45 -6.11
CA GLU A 117 16.54 16.39 -7.12
C GLU A 117 15.08 16.05 -7.50
N THR A 118 14.75 14.76 -7.60
CA THR A 118 13.37 14.30 -7.83
C THR A 118 12.46 14.70 -6.67
N ALA A 119 12.89 14.50 -5.43
CA ALA A 119 12.13 14.91 -4.24
C ALA A 119 11.86 16.43 -4.26
N LYS A 120 12.86 17.26 -4.53
CA LYS A 120 12.69 18.73 -4.63
C LYS A 120 11.65 19.10 -5.69
N ARG A 121 11.74 18.50 -6.88
CA ARG A 121 10.83 18.76 -7.99
C ARG A 121 9.40 18.33 -7.64
N VAL A 122 9.22 17.11 -7.11
CA VAL A 122 7.92 16.55 -6.78
C VAL A 122 7.25 17.32 -5.65
N PHE A 123 7.95 17.58 -4.55
CA PHE A 123 7.38 18.39 -3.46
C PHE A 123 7.16 19.84 -3.86
N GLY A 124 8.07 20.43 -4.65
CA GLY A 124 7.93 21.80 -5.15
C GLY A 124 6.77 22.00 -6.12
N GLY A 125 6.42 20.99 -6.90
CA GLY A 125 5.29 21.02 -7.84
C GLY A 125 3.93 20.66 -7.22
N ALA A 126 3.89 20.15 -5.99
CA ALA A 126 2.65 19.75 -5.36
C ALA A 126 1.75 20.94 -4.99
N LYS A 127 0.46 20.86 -5.31
CA LYS A 127 -0.57 21.84 -4.91
C LYS A 127 -0.75 21.81 -3.39
N LEU A 128 -0.88 20.62 -2.81
CA LEU A 128 -1.03 20.42 -1.37
C LEU A 128 -0.30 19.15 -0.91
N VAL A 129 0.00 19.11 0.37
CA VAL A 129 0.44 17.91 1.10
C VAL A 129 -0.50 17.79 2.29
N GLY A 130 -1.08 16.61 2.51
CA GLY A 130 -2.08 16.45 3.57
C GLY A 130 -2.50 14.99 3.77
N ASP A 131 -3.50 14.80 4.61
CA ASP A 131 -4.07 13.50 4.95
C ASP A 131 -5.03 12.95 3.87
N ILE A 132 -5.52 11.72 4.08
CA ILE A 132 -6.45 11.04 3.16
C ILE A 132 -7.73 11.88 2.93
N ALA A 133 -8.30 12.46 3.97
CA ALA A 133 -9.52 13.24 3.85
C ALA A 133 -9.32 14.48 2.99
N SER A 134 -8.22 15.20 3.19
CA SER A 134 -7.82 16.37 2.40
C SER A 134 -7.58 16.00 0.93
N MET A 135 -6.90 14.86 0.66
CA MET A 135 -6.67 14.39 -0.70
C MET A 135 -7.99 14.05 -1.41
N ASN A 136 -8.89 13.31 -0.75
CA ASN A 136 -10.18 12.95 -1.33
C ASN A 136 -11.04 14.19 -1.60
N GLN A 137 -11.10 15.14 -0.66
CA GLN A 137 -11.81 16.39 -0.85
C GLN A 137 -11.27 17.20 -2.03
N ALA A 138 -9.95 17.29 -2.18
CA ALA A 138 -9.31 18.01 -3.27
C ALA A 138 -9.54 17.33 -4.64
N LEU A 139 -9.56 15.99 -4.70
CA LEU A 139 -9.92 15.24 -5.90
C LEU A 139 -11.40 15.44 -6.29
N VAL A 140 -12.32 15.32 -5.34
CA VAL A 140 -13.77 15.49 -5.55
C VAL A 140 -14.10 16.92 -6.00
N SER A 141 -13.48 17.93 -5.38
CA SER A 141 -13.68 19.33 -5.76
C SER A 141 -13.01 19.73 -7.09
N GLY A 142 -12.11 18.88 -7.61
CA GLY A 142 -11.32 19.18 -8.80
C GLY A 142 -10.17 20.16 -8.53
N GLU A 143 -9.78 20.38 -7.29
CA GLU A 143 -8.60 21.18 -6.92
C GLU A 143 -7.31 20.52 -7.37
N ILE A 144 -7.27 19.18 -7.34
CA ILE A 144 -6.21 18.34 -7.90
C ILE A 144 -6.79 17.28 -8.83
N ASP A 145 -5.99 16.79 -9.76
CA ASP A 145 -6.37 15.72 -10.70
C ASP A 145 -5.88 14.34 -10.23
N LEU A 146 -4.82 14.33 -9.42
CA LEU A 146 -4.22 13.10 -8.88
C LEU A 146 -3.49 13.40 -7.58
N HIS A 147 -3.17 12.35 -6.81
CA HIS A 147 -2.24 12.47 -5.70
C HIS A 147 -1.23 11.33 -5.66
N LEU A 148 -0.02 11.67 -5.26
CA LEU A 148 1.06 10.72 -4.97
C LEU A 148 0.77 10.02 -3.65
N THR A 149 1.26 8.79 -3.54
CA THR A 149 1.21 8.04 -2.28
C THR A 149 -0.21 7.65 -1.93
N GLY A 150 -0.69 6.62 -2.60
CA GLY A 150 -2.05 6.14 -2.40
C GLY A 150 -2.31 4.84 -3.14
N GLY A 151 -3.54 4.48 -3.15
CA GLY A 151 -4.07 3.29 -3.81
C GLY A 151 -5.52 3.12 -3.42
N THR A 152 -6.03 1.94 -3.59
CA THR A 152 -7.40 1.61 -3.22
C THR A 152 -7.73 2.07 -1.79
N TYR A 153 -6.85 1.81 -0.83
CA TYR A 153 -7.07 2.15 0.57
C TYR A 153 -7.37 3.64 0.82
N SER A 154 -6.74 4.54 0.08
CA SER A 154 -6.89 5.98 0.28
C SER A 154 -8.14 6.55 -0.36
N VAL A 155 -8.62 5.97 -1.47
CA VAL A 155 -9.82 6.46 -2.19
C VAL A 155 -11.09 5.69 -1.89
N SER A 156 -10.99 4.50 -1.32
CA SER A 156 -12.15 3.65 -1.05
C SER A 156 -13.26 4.33 -0.24
N PRO A 157 -12.98 5.21 0.75
CA PRO A 157 -14.04 5.94 1.42
C PRO A 157 -14.81 6.88 0.47
N ALA A 158 -14.11 7.63 -0.37
CA ALA A 158 -14.74 8.52 -1.32
C ALA A 158 -15.52 7.75 -2.40
N ARG A 159 -15.00 6.60 -2.86
CA ARG A 159 -15.73 5.71 -3.77
C ARG A 159 -17.02 5.20 -3.16
N ALA A 160 -17.00 4.77 -1.90
CA ALA A 160 -18.20 4.35 -1.16
C ALA A 160 -19.19 5.50 -0.97
N ASP A 161 -18.74 6.74 -0.90
CA ASP A 161 -19.55 7.96 -0.84
C ASP A 161 -20.08 8.43 -2.21
N GLY A 162 -19.90 7.63 -3.27
CA GLY A 162 -20.47 7.88 -4.60
C GLY A 162 -19.53 8.55 -5.59
N HIS A 163 -18.21 8.45 -5.40
CA HIS A 163 -17.18 8.99 -6.30
C HIS A 163 -16.37 7.86 -7.00
N PRO A 164 -17.01 7.01 -7.85
CA PRO A 164 -16.33 5.91 -8.52
C PRO A 164 -15.27 6.36 -9.53
N GLU A 165 -15.29 7.64 -9.95
CA GLU A 165 -14.26 8.27 -10.80
C GLU A 165 -12.90 8.39 -10.11
N LEU A 166 -12.84 8.36 -8.78
CA LEU A 166 -11.59 8.35 -8.03
C LEU A 166 -11.04 6.93 -7.98
N ARG A 167 -9.81 6.75 -8.46
CA ARG A 167 -9.26 5.40 -8.61
C ARG A 167 -7.78 5.33 -8.21
N GLY A 168 -7.44 4.31 -7.41
CA GLY A 168 -6.04 3.86 -7.27
C GLY A 168 -5.57 3.27 -8.59
N ILE A 169 -4.35 3.58 -8.98
CA ILE A 169 -3.76 3.16 -10.27
C ILE A 169 -2.45 2.44 -10.00
N THR A 170 -2.26 1.30 -10.64
CA THR A 170 -0.97 0.62 -10.70
C THR A 170 -0.38 0.78 -12.11
N PRO A 171 0.74 1.48 -12.27
CA PRO A 171 1.37 1.67 -13.59
C PRO A 171 1.73 0.36 -14.28
N ASN A 172 1.62 0.34 -15.61
CA ASN A 172 1.97 -0.82 -16.44
C ASN A 172 3.47 -1.16 -16.39
N LYS A 173 4.32 -0.19 -16.02
CA LYS A 173 5.78 -0.33 -16.00
C LYS A 173 6.41 0.51 -14.89
N GLY A 174 7.59 0.10 -14.43
CA GLY A 174 8.41 0.81 -13.46
C GLY A 174 9.80 0.19 -13.31
N PRO A 175 10.64 0.74 -12.42
CA PRO A 175 12.03 0.31 -12.28
C PRO A 175 12.20 -1.03 -11.56
N MET A 176 11.18 -1.52 -10.88
CA MET A 176 11.22 -2.74 -10.08
C MET A 176 11.03 -3.98 -10.96
N GLY A 177 12.03 -4.36 -11.73
CA GLY A 177 11.95 -5.48 -12.67
C GLY A 177 10.86 -5.33 -13.74
N GLY A 178 10.56 -4.10 -14.14
CA GLY A 178 9.48 -3.76 -15.08
C GLY A 178 8.12 -3.54 -14.44
N LYS A 179 7.96 -3.80 -13.15
CA LYS A 179 6.72 -3.58 -12.40
C LYS A 179 6.57 -2.12 -11.97
N GLY A 180 5.33 -1.62 -12.00
CA GLY A 180 5.02 -0.22 -11.69
C GLY A 180 4.49 0.02 -10.28
N GLY A 181 3.98 -0.99 -9.60
CA GLY A 181 3.39 -0.89 -8.27
C GLY A 181 4.11 -1.68 -7.20
N ILE A 182 3.73 -1.41 -5.96
CA ILE A 182 4.16 -2.14 -4.77
C ILE A 182 2.92 -2.75 -4.13
N ALA A 183 3.00 -4.01 -3.73
CA ALA A 183 1.96 -4.66 -2.94
C ALA A 183 2.31 -4.60 -1.47
N TRP A 184 1.42 -4.06 -0.65
CA TRP A 184 1.53 -4.07 0.80
C TRP A 184 0.62 -5.11 1.42
N ILE A 185 0.97 -5.57 2.60
CA ILE A 185 0.18 -6.49 3.41
C ILE A 185 0.35 -6.18 4.89
N GLU A 186 -0.72 -6.25 5.62
CA GLU A 186 -0.69 -6.24 7.09
C GLU A 186 -0.53 -7.66 7.61
N ILE A 187 0.45 -7.83 8.49
CA ILE A 187 0.69 -9.08 9.21
C ILE A 187 0.42 -8.85 10.69
N THR A 188 -0.57 -9.55 11.23
CA THR A 188 -0.85 -9.52 12.67
C THR A 188 -0.04 -10.61 13.37
N SER A 189 0.79 -10.21 14.34
CA SER A 189 1.70 -11.07 15.10
C SER A 189 1.49 -10.92 16.60
N THR A 190 2.03 -11.86 17.39
CA THR A 190 2.07 -11.73 18.85
C THR A 190 3.41 -11.19 19.31
N VAL A 191 3.40 -10.21 20.21
CA VAL A 191 4.62 -9.68 20.82
C VAL A 191 5.31 -10.75 21.68
N ASN A 192 6.63 -10.71 21.73
CA ASN A 192 7.43 -11.56 22.59
C ASN A 192 7.44 -10.98 24.03
N ASN A 193 6.34 -11.17 24.73
CA ASN A 193 6.14 -10.74 26.11
C ASN A 193 5.96 -12.00 27.00
N PRO A 194 6.75 -12.19 28.09
CA PRO A 194 6.56 -13.32 29.00
C PRO A 194 5.16 -13.30 29.67
N ASP A 195 4.57 -12.13 29.87
CA ASP A 195 3.24 -11.93 30.46
C ASP A 195 2.14 -11.72 29.38
N LEU A 196 2.34 -12.26 28.18
CA LEU A 196 1.35 -12.14 27.10
C LEU A 196 0.02 -12.78 27.53
N SER A 197 -1.04 -12.00 27.41
CA SER A 197 -2.39 -12.51 27.65
C SER A 197 -2.70 -13.72 26.76
N PRO A 198 -3.31 -14.78 27.30
CA PRO A 198 -3.79 -15.91 26.48
C PRO A 198 -4.81 -15.46 25.41
N LEU A 199 -5.52 -14.36 25.63
CA LEU A 199 -6.45 -13.78 24.65
C LEU A 199 -5.76 -13.24 23.38
N ALA A 200 -4.46 -13.01 23.39
CA ALA A 200 -3.75 -12.50 22.21
C ALA A 200 -3.84 -13.47 21.02
N VAL A 201 -3.70 -14.77 21.27
CA VAL A 201 -3.83 -15.79 20.21
C VAL A 201 -5.30 -15.99 19.83
N GLU A 202 -6.21 -15.96 20.79
CA GLU A 202 -7.66 -16.01 20.54
C GLU A 202 -8.12 -14.82 19.69
N PHE A 203 -7.55 -13.63 19.90
CA PHE A 203 -7.80 -12.46 19.06
C PHE A 203 -7.31 -12.69 17.63
N LEU A 204 -6.12 -13.28 17.43
CA LEU A 204 -5.64 -13.64 16.08
C LEU A 204 -6.59 -14.60 15.37
N GLU A 205 -7.13 -15.60 16.06
CA GLU A 205 -8.14 -16.51 15.51
C GLU A 205 -9.46 -15.80 15.22
N TYR A 206 -9.86 -14.90 16.09
CA TYR A 206 -11.10 -14.12 15.95
C TYR A 206 -11.07 -13.25 14.68
N VAL A 207 -9.98 -12.58 14.39
CA VAL A 207 -9.87 -11.74 13.18
C VAL A 207 -9.76 -12.56 11.89
N GLN A 208 -9.54 -13.87 11.95
CA GLN A 208 -9.59 -14.76 10.79
C GLN A 208 -11.01 -15.25 10.47
N GLN A 209 -11.99 -15.06 11.36
CA GLN A 209 -13.36 -15.49 11.11
C GLN A 209 -14.01 -14.64 10.00
N PRO A 210 -14.89 -15.21 9.15
CA PRO A 210 -15.51 -14.50 8.03
C PRO A 210 -16.17 -13.18 8.42
N GLU A 211 -16.88 -13.18 9.54
CA GLU A 211 -17.59 -12.01 10.06
C GLU A 211 -16.63 -10.90 10.45
N THR A 212 -15.59 -11.25 11.19
CA THR A 212 -14.62 -10.30 11.71
C THR A 212 -13.69 -9.82 10.62
N ALA A 213 -13.27 -10.70 9.71
CA ALA A 213 -12.44 -10.34 8.56
C ALA A 213 -13.13 -9.30 7.67
N HIS A 214 -14.46 -9.44 7.45
CA HIS A 214 -15.25 -8.41 6.76
C HIS A 214 -15.21 -7.06 7.51
N ILE A 215 -15.36 -7.07 8.85
CA ILE A 215 -15.25 -5.84 9.68
C ILE A 215 -13.84 -5.25 9.58
N VAL A 216 -12.80 -6.10 9.60
CA VAL A 216 -11.40 -5.66 9.48
C VAL A 216 -11.14 -4.97 8.12
N ALA A 217 -11.80 -5.41 7.05
CA ALA A 217 -11.70 -4.77 5.73
C ALA A 217 -12.02 -3.26 5.77
N PHE A 218 -12.90 -2.84 6.68
CA PHE A 218 -13.38 -1.45 6.84
C PHE A 218 -12.82 -0.75 8.08
N ALA A 219 -11.81 -1.32 8.73
CA ALA A 219 -11.21 -0.73 9.91
C ALA A 219 -10.46 0.58 9.58
N GLU A 220 -10.37 1.47 10.57
CA GLU A 220 -9.61 2.73 10.51
C GLU A 220 -10.11 3.73 9.43
N GLY A 221 -11.35 3.56 8.95
CA GLY A 221 -11.94 4.47 7.97
C GLY A 221 -11.36 4.36 6.56
N THR A 222 -10.61 3.29 6.28
CA THR A 222 -10.15 2.93 4.92
C THR A 222 -10.66 1.54 4.58
N PHE A 223 -11.01 1.29 3.31
CA PHE A 223 -11.57 0.01 2.90
C PHE A 223 -10.55 -0.75 2.06
N ASN A 224 -10.33 -2.02 2.40
CA ASN A 224 -9.27 -2.82 1.81
C ASN A 224 -9.72 -4.25 1.58
N PRO A 225 -9.20 -4.93 0.55
CA PRO A 225 -9.30 -6.37 0.50
C PRO A 225 -8.64 -7.02 1.72
N VAL A 226 -9.13 -8.19 2.11
CA VAL A 226 -8.54 -9.00 3.19
C VAL A 226 -8.14 -10.38 2.67
N ALA A 227 -7.06 -10.92 3.20
CA ALA A 227 -6.57 -12.24 2.82
C ALA A 227 -7.63 -13.35 2.96
N GLN A 228 -8.58 -13.19 3.90
CA GLN A 228 -9.69 -14.10 4.21
C GLN A 228 -10.78 -14.12 3.12
N MET A 229 -10.74 -13.25 2.12
CA MET A 229 -11.68 -13.30 0.97
C MET A 229 -11.53 -14.57 0.12
N GLY A 230 -10.50 -15.39 0.32
CA GLY A 230 -10.41 -16.75 -0.18
C GLY A 230 -11.46 -17.71 0.41
N ASN A 231 -12.10 -17.34 1.53
CA ASN A 231 -13.23 -18.05 2.11
C ASN A 231 -14.54 -17.54 1.48
N PRO A 232 -15.33 -18.40 0.81
CA PRO A 232 -16.62 -18.00 0.24
C PRO A 232 -17.53 -17.30 1.26
N LYS A 233 -17.57 -17.78 2.52
CA LYS A 233 -18.38 -17.18 3.59
C LYS A 233 -17.93 -15.77 3.99
N CYS A 234 -16.65 -15.42 3.75
CA CYS A 234 -16.17 -14.06 3.96
C CYS A 234 -16.51 -13.21 2.73
N PHE A 235 -16.23 -13.72 1.52
CA PHE A 235 -16.49 -13.02 0.28
C PHE A 235 -17.97 -12.66 0.08
N GLU A 236 -18.88 -13.59 0.38
CA GLU A 236 -20.36 -13.40 0.29
C GLU A 236 -20.90 -12.29 1.21
N ARG A 237 -20.11 -11.77 2.15
CA ARG A 237 -20.51 -10.67 3.03
C ARG A 237 -20.33 -9.30 2.39
N PHE A 238 -19.46 -9.21 1.38
CA PHE A 238 -19.22 -7.96 0.68
C PHE A 238 -20.37 -7.67 -0.27
N THR A 239 -20.96 -6.48 -0.16
CA THR A 239 -21.92 -5.96 -1.14
C THR A 239 -21.22 -5.59 -2.44
N LEU A 240 -21.98 -5.36 -3.50
CA LEU A 240 -21.41 -4.90 -4.78
C LEU A 240 -20.76 -3.53 -4.65
N GLU A 241 -21.35 -2.65 -3.84
CA GLU A 241 -20.83 -1.31 -3.55
C GLU A 241 -19.51 -1.38 -2.78
N GLU A 242 -19.41 -2.28 -1.80
CA GLU A 242 -18.17 -2.51 -1.07
C GLU A 242 -17.07 -3.09 -1.96
N LEU A 243 -17.40 -4.05 -2.84
CA LEU A 243 -16.47 -4.61 -3.82
C LEU A 243 -16.01 -3.54 -4.83
N ASP A 244 -16.91 -2.66 -5.28
CA ASP A 244 -16.53 -1.52 -6.13
C ASP A 244 -15.61 -0.56 -5.39
N ALA A 245 -15.93 -0.22 -4.15
CA ALA A 245 -15.11 0.69 -3.34
C ALA A 245 -13.67 0.20 -3.18
N ILE A 246 -13.46 -1.09 -2.97
CA ILE A 246 -12.13 -1.70 -2.85
C ILE A 246 -11.49 -2.08 -4.20
N GLN A 247 -12.10 -1.71 -5.32
CA GLN A 247 -11.61 -1.98 -6.69
C GLN A 247 -11.35 -3.49 -6.96
N TRP A 248 -12.23 -4.34 -6.45
CA TRP A 248 -12.09 -5.79 -6.58
C TRP A 248 -12.02 -6.26 -8.03
N ASP A 249 -12.68 -5.55 -8.94
CA ASP A 249 -12.74 -5.81 -10.38
C ASP A 249 -11.36 -5.82 -11.07
N SER A 250 -10.41 -5.04 -10.56
CA SER A 250 -9.07 -4.88 -11.11
C SER A 250 -7.95 -5.36 -10.20
N LEU A 251 -8.27 -5.82 -9.00
CA LEU A 251 -7.29 -6.13 -7.96
C LEU A 251 -6.23 -7.14 -8.42
N GLU A 252 -6.65 -8.24 -9.06
CA GLU A 252 -5.73 -9.28 -9.57
C GLU A 252 -4.76 -8.71 -10.62
N GLU A 253 -5.27 -7.90 -11.55
CA GLU A 253 -4.46 -7.22 -12.55
C GLU A 253 -3.46 -6.27 -11.89
N GLU A 254 -3.90 -5.42 -10.96
CA GLU A 254 -3.06 -4.45 -10.27
C GLU A 254 -1.98 -5.11 -9.39
N MET A 255 -2.34 -6.19 -8.68
CA MET A 255 -1.37 -7.01 -7.94
C MET A 255 -0.35 -7.66 -8.88
N SER A 256 -0.75 -8.08 -10.08
CA SER A 256 0.16 -8.66 -11.07
C SER A 256 1.21 -7.66 -11.59
N LYS A 257 0.91 -6.37 -11.57
CA LYS A 257 1.80 -5.25 -11.94
C LYS A 257 2.67 -4.77 -10.77
N SER A 258 2.49 -5.33 -9.58
CA SER A 258 3.18 -4.92 -8.37
C SER A 258 4.27 -5.91 -7.97
N VAL A 259 5.31 -5.41 -7.29
CA VAL A 259 6.24 -6.23 -6.51
C VAL A 259 5.81 -6.22 -5.05
N GLU A 260 6.18 -7.25 -4.28
CA GLU A 260 6.00 -7.17 -2.83
C GLU A 260 6.91 -6.10 -2.24
N TYR A 261 6.39 -5.41 -1.23
CA TYR A 261 7.15 -4.49 -0.40
C TYR A 261 8.42 -5.17 0.15
N ASP A 262 9.52 -4.43 0.19
CA ASP A 262 10.77 -4.88 0.81
C ASP A 262 11.45 -3.71 1.55
N ILE A 263 12.56 -3.98 2.20
CA ILE A 263 13.35 -2.99 2.94
C ILE A 263 14.10 -2.10 1.96
N VAL A 264 14.03 -0.78 2.16
CA VAL A 264 14.91 0.18 1.46
C VAL A 264 16.25 0.22 2.17
N PRO A 265 17.37 -0.17 1.53
CA PRO A 265 18.67 -0.23 2.18
C PRO A 265 19.15 1.10 2.75
N ASP A 266 18.94 2.20 2.00
CA ASP A 266 19.41 3.56 2.35
C ASP A 266 18.27 4.44 2.93
N TYR A 267 17.30 3.84 3.60
CA TYR A 267 16.07 4.51 4.03
C TYR A 267 16.33 5.82 4.81
N ASP A 268 17.17 5.79 5.84
CA ASP A 268 17.43 6.97 6.68
C ASP A 268 18.02 8.14 5.87
N LYS A 269 18.96 7.85 4.97
CA LYS A 269 19.56 8.84 4.08
C LYS A 269 18.53 9.42 3.11
N ALA A 270 17.68 8.57 2.52
CA ALA A 270 16.61 8.99 1.62
C ALA A 270 15.57 9.87 2.36
N LEU A 271 15.20 9.48 3.58
CA LEU A 271 14.26 10.23 4.43
C LEU A 271 14.81 11.62 4.77
N ASP A 272 16.09 11.76 5.09
CA ASP A 272 16.74 13.04 5.36
C ASP A 272 16.71 13.95 4.12
N LEU A 273 17.05 13.42 2.95
CA LEU A 273 17.01 14.14 1.67
C LEU A 273 15.58 14.59 1.32
N MET A 274 14.61 13.73 1.48
CA MET A 274 13.20 14.03 1.24
C MET A 274 12.68 15.07 2.23
N THR A 275 13.03 14.97 3.52
CA THR A 275 12.68 15.94 4.55
C THR A 275 13.24 17.33 4.24
N ALA A 276 14.48 17.40 3.73
CA ALA A 276 15.06 18.66 3.27
C ALA A 276 14.27 19.25 2.08
N ALA A 277 13.82 18.41 1.14
CA ALA A 277 12.98 18.82 0.01
C ALA A 277 11.60 19.34 0.46
N LYS A 278 10.95 18.68 1.41
CA LYS A 278 9.68 19.12 2.02
C LYS A 278 9.82 20.52 2.66
N ARG A 279 10.89 20.74 3.42
CA ARG A 279 11.17 22.05 4.08
C ARG A 279 11.45 23.17 3.05
N ALA A 280 12.06 22.86 1.92
CA ALA A 280 12.36 23.83 0.88
C ALA A 280 11.13 24.29 0.08
N ARG A 281 10.02 23.57 0.18
CA ARG A 281 8.75 23.94 -0.47
C ARG A 281 8.16 25.23 0.11
N GLY A 282 8.50 25.58 1.35
CA GLY A 282 8.06 26.80 2.07
C GLY A 282 6.99 26.49 3.09
#